data_0ebcd0daf60dcf3990779a2c8960e709
#
_entry.id   0ebcd0daf60dcf3990779a2c8960e709
#
_cell.length_a   1.000
_cell.length_b   1.000
_cell.length_c   1.000
_cell.angle_alpha   90.00
_cell.angle_beta   90.00
_cell.angle_gamma   90.00
#
_symmetry.space_group_name_H-M   'P 1'
#
loop_
_entity.id
_entity.type
_entity.pdbx_description
1 polymer ?
#
loop_
_entity_poly.entity_id
_entity_poly.type
_entity_poly.pdbx_seq_one_letter_code
_entity_poly.pdbx_strand_id
1 'polypeptide(L)'
;MGFRSHKRGIQIASAVMMGMFGIAMLITGILFLKNNIFEASKGNREVIATINGTKIYRDDFEREAYSLKSQLNEINQQKMQQLAQAGVNTENIKNVPDDIINQYVLQLLINKEILLSSAKNLGIRVSGSTVNKEFKAYQKQSKLGKDEFSQYLRSVGYNVTSFKKMIKDQKTVDKMREKLFADDKVTDEEVKKAYERNKYTQAFENQEFDDVKDQIKENMKQDKDIMILNSFIAKAKQKAKIEFKDEEFKKMYANITAVVAQNGEYKYTNADVNEQIINAVSQTQEGYSPKMVNDLKGMLKTNLNKFIQIANKAKAAGIKADADLVGVDQLR
;
A
#
# COMPACT_ATOMS: atom_id res chain seq x y z
N MET A 1 29.19 4.94 -22.51
CA MET A 1 28.27 3.79 -22.52
C MET A 1 28.05 3.34 -21.07
N GLY A 2 27.05 3.79 -20.34
CA GLY A 2 26.92 3.50 -18.90
C GLY A 2 25.57 3.77 -18.27
N PHE A 3 24.58 4.27 -19.03
CA PHE A 3 23.29 4.71 -18.41
C PHE A 3 22.13 3.74 -18.49
N ARG A 4 22.29 2.54 -19.11
CA ARG A 4 21.17 1.59 -19.31
C ARG A 4 21.06 0.48 -18.24
N SER A 5 22.06 0.25 -17.41
CA SER A 5 22.05 -0.83 -16.41
C SER A 5 21.44 -0.42 -15.07
N HIS A 6 21.49 0.86 -14.70
CA HIS A 6 20.93 1.37 -13.44
C HIS A 6 19.40 1.23 -13.36
N LYS A 7 18.69 1.23 -14.51
CA LYS A 7 17.24 1.14 -14.54
C LYS A 7 16.65 -0.22 -14.14
N ARG A 8 17.37 -1.33 -14.32
CA ARG A 8 16.86 -2.68 -14.02
C ARG A 8 17.00 -3.08 -12.55
N GLY A 9 18.08 -2.71 -11.88
CA GLY A 9 18.27 -2.95 -10.45
C GLY A 9 17.29 -2.13 -9.59
N ILE A 10 17.02 -0.89 -9.99
CA ILE A 10 16.04 0.00 -9.35
C ILE A 10 14.60 -0.54 -9.55
N GLN A 11 14.30 -1.17 -10.68
CA GLN A 11 12.96 -1.72 -10.95
C GLN A 11 12.62 -2.97 -10.13
N ILE A 12 13.59 -3.80 -9.77
CA ILE A 12 13.36 -4.97 -8.91
C ILE A 12 13.27 -4.54 -7.44
N ALA A 13 14.15 -3.64 -7.00
CA ALA A 13 14.07 -3.05 -5.66
C ALA A 13 12.80 -2.21 -5.45
N SER A 14 12.31 -1.52 -6.49
CA SER A 14 11.07 -0.74 -6.40
C SER A 14 9.81 -1.61 -6.36
N ALA A 15 9.77 -2.77 -7.03
CA ALA A 15 8.63 -3.69 -6.96
C ALA A 15 8.46 -4.30 -5.56
N VAL A 16 9.57 -4.55 -4.86
CA VAL A 16 9.57 -5.07 -3.48
C VAL A 16 9.24 -3.96 -2.48
N MET A 17 9.75 -2.74 -2.66
CA MET A 17 9.35 -1.59 -1.84
C MET A 17 7.88 -1.18 -2.04
N MET A 18 7.31 -1.39 -3.23
CA MET A 18 5.92 -1.00 -3.54
C MET A 18 4.87 -1.76 -2.70
N GLY A 19 5.12 -3.02 -2.33
CA GLY A 19 4.24 -3.77 -1.42
C GLY A 19 4.24 -3.20 0.01
N MET A 20 5.38 -2.68 0.48
CA MET A 20 5.48 -2.04 1.82
C MET A 20 4.83 -0.66 1.86
N PHE A 21 4.98 0.14 0.80
CA PHE A 21 4.44 1.50 0.76
C PHE A 21 2.93 1.53 0.59
N GLY A 22 2.31 0.58 -0.09
CA GLY A 22 0.84 0.49 -0.17
C GLY A 22 0.19 0.37 1.21
N ILE A 23 0.83 -0.36 2.14
CA ILE A 23 0.34 -0.50 3.53
C ILE A 23 0.89 0.61 4.42
N ALA A 24 2.10 1.09 4.19
CA ALA A 24 2.64 2.25 4.89
C ALA A 24 1.91 3.54 4.49
N MET A 25 1.44 3.69 3.24
CA MET A 25 0.57 4.81 2.85
C MET A 25 -0.81 4.73 3.49
N LEU A 26 -1.37 3.54 3.75
CA LEU A 26 -2.55 3.40 4.62
C LEU A 26 -2.32 3.99 6.01
N ILE A 27 -1.07 4.09 6.43
CA ILE A 27 -0.68 4.45 7.80
C ILE A 27 0.02 5.82 7.86
N THR A 28 0.87 6.16 6.90
CA THR A 28 1.68 7.39 6.92
C THR A 28 1.13 8.53 6.05
N GLY A 29 0.31 8.25 5.05
CA GLY A 29 -0.37 9.28 4.26
C GLY A 29 -1.30 10.19 5.08
N ILE A 30 -1.64 9.75 6.29
CA ILE A 30 -2.45 10.50 7.25
C ILE A 30 -1.65 11.61 7.98
N LEU A 31 -0.32 11.60 7.93
CA LEU A 31 0.53 12.53 8.70
C LEU A 31 0.89 13.84 7.98
N PHE A 32 0.55 14.01 6.69
CA PHE A 32 1.03 15.14 5.88
C PHE A 32 -0.06 16.05 5.30
N LEU A 33 -1.23 16.15 5.92
CA LEU A 33 -2.29 17.00 5.38
C LEU A 33 -2.29 18.39 5.97
N LYS A 34 -1.79 19.32 5.18
CA LYS A 34 -1.99 20.76 5.34
C LYS A 34 -3.28 21.17 4.61
N ASN A 35 -4.21 21.73 5.38
CA ASN A 35 -5.35 22.53 4.93
C ASN A 35 -6.47 21.84 4.16
N ASN A 36 -7.52 21.40 4.89
CA ASN A 36 -8.88 21.82 4.52
C ASN A 36 -9.90 21.42 5.60
N ILE A 37 -10.79 22.34 5.87
CA ILE A 37 -11.80 22.31 6.92
C ILE A 37 -12.98 21.47 6.41
N PHE A 38 -13.08 20.21 6.87
CA PHE A 38 -14.34 19.50 6.88
C PHE A 38 -14.81 19.37 8.33
N GLU A 39 -15.81 20.13 8.70
CA GLU A 39 -16.52 19.88 9.96
C GLU A 39 -17.15 18.49 9.87
N ALA A 40 -16.69 17.58 10.75
CA ALA A 40 -17.40 16.32 10.94
C ALA A 40 -18.83 16.64 11.40
N SER A 41 -19.78 16.56 10.47
CA SER A 41 -21.18 16.80 10.76
C SER A 41 -21.65 15.84 11.84
N LYS A 42 -22.19 16.37 12.94
CA LYS A 42 -22.87 15.60 14.00
C LYS A 42 -24.25 15.12 13.54
N GLY A 43 -24.43 14.89 12.24
CA GLY A 43 -25.69 14.44 11.64
C GLY A 43 -25.68 12.94 11.32
N ASN A 44 -26.79 12.48 10.78
CA ASN A 44 -26.96 11.10 10.32
C ASN A 44 -26.02 10.85 9.14
N ARG A 45 -24.84 10.26 9.43
CA ARG A 45 -23.80 10.02 8.42
C ARG A 45 -24.27 8.99 7.42
N GLU A 46 -24.18 9.30 6.15
CA GLU A 46 -24.56 8.39 5.07
C GLU A 46 -23.61 7.19 5.00
N VAL A 47 -24.17 5.99 5.06
CA VAL A 47 -23.44 4.74 4.97
C VAL A 47 -23.39 4.30 3.51
N ILE A 48 -22.20 4.25 2.92
CA ILE A 48 -21.99 3.80 1.53
C ILE A 48 -21.79 2.29 1.41
N ALA A 49 -21.16 1.67 2.40
CA ALA A 49 -20.95 0.24 2.45
C ALA A 49 -20.82 -0.29 3.89
N THR A 50 -20.97 -1.61 4.05
CA THR A 50 -20.59 -2.32 5.28
C THR A 50 -19.64 -3.46 4.95
N ILE A 51 -18.59 -3.60 5.75
CA ILE A 51 -17.57 -4.66 5.63
C ILE A 51 -17.57 -5.48 6.92
N ASN A 52 -17.98 -6.73 6.85
CA ASN A 52 -18.13 -7.58 8.03
C ASN A 52 -18.96 -6.89 9.16
N GLY A 53 -19.99 -6.14 8.77
CA GLY A 53 -20.86 -5.37 9.69
C GLY A 53 -20.30 -4.00 10.10
N THR A 54 -19.05 -3.66 9.78
CA THR A 54 -18.50 -2.31 10.05
C THR A 54 -18.88 -1.36 8.92
N LYS A 55 -19.34 -0.16 9.29
CA LYS A 55 -19.82 0.85 8.34
C LYS A 55 -18.68 1.68 7.76
N ILE A 56 -18.71 1.88 6.45
CA ILE A 56 -17.93 2.92 5.73
C ILE A 56 -18.88 4.05 5.42
N TYR A 57 -18.46 5.27 5.72
CA TYR A 57 -19.29 6.46 5.56
C TYR A 57 -18.81 7.32 4.39
N ARG A 58 -19.74 8.01 3.71
CA ARG A 58 -19.45 8.89 2.56
C ARG A 58 -18.47 10.00 2.94
N ASP A 59 -18.65 10.66 4.06
CA ASP A 59 -17.76 11.73 4.53
C ASP A 59 -16.33 11.26 4.83
N ASP A 60 -16.15 10.02 5.32
CA ASP A 60 -14.82 9.42 5.44
C ASP A 60 -14.17 9.19 4.07
N PHE A 61 -14.94 8.68 3.10
CA PHE A 61 -14.47 8.48 1.73
C PHE A 61 -14.07 9.80 1.05
N GLU A 62 -14.95 10.80 1.08
CA GLU A 62 -14.72 12.11 0.45
C GLU A 62 -13.50 12.81 1.04
N ARG A 63 -13.33 12.75 2.37
CA ARG A 63 -12.14 13.27 3.04
C ARG A 63 -10.87 12.61 2.56
N GLU A 64 -10.83 11.29 2.52
CA GLU A 64 -9.64 10.55 2.09
C GLU A 64 -9.34 10.78 0.59
N ALA A 65 -10.37 10.84 -0.26
CA ALA A 65 -10.23 11.13 -1.68
C ALA A 65 -9.68 12.55 -1.92
N TYR A 66 -10.24 13.54 -1.25
CA TYR A 66 -9.76 14.92 -1.32
C TYR A 66 -8.31 15.04 -0.86
N SER A 67 -7.99 14.38 0.23
CA SER A 67 -6.65 14.35 0.81
C SER A 67 -5.62 13.78 -0.17
N LEU A 68 -5.88 12.60 -0.71
CA LEU A 68 -5.00 11.96 -1.67
C LEU A 68 -4.85 12.81 -2.95
N LYS A 69 -5.95 13.37 -3.45
CA LYS A 69 -5.95 14.25 -4.62
C LYS A 69 -5.05 15.48 -4.40
N SER A 70 -5.18 16.13 -3.24
CA SER A 70 -4.37 17.32 -2.90
C SER A 70 -2.89 16.97 -2.83
N GLN A 71 -2.55 15.85 -2.21
CA GLN A 71 -1.17 15.38 -2.10
C GLN A 71 -0.57 15.04 -3.47
N LEU A 72 -1.31 14.31 -4.32
CA LEU A 72 -0.84 13.96 -5.66
C LEU A 72 -0.66 15.20 -6.55
N ASN A 73 -1.55 16.17 -6.44
CA ASN A 73 -1.44 17.43 -7.17
C ASN A 73 -0.20 18.22 -6.73
N GLU A 74 0.08 18.28 -5.43
CA GLU A 74 1.28 18.96 -4.91
C GLU A 74 2.56 18.28 -5.40
N ILE A 75 2.63 16.95 -5.28
CA ILE A 75 3.76 16.18 -5.81
C ILE A 75 3.95 16.41 -7.31
N ASN A 76 2.85 16.38 -8.06
CA ASN A 76 2.89 16.58 -9.51
C ASN A 76 3.37 17.98 -9.88
N GLN A 77 2.91 19.01 -9.18
CA GLN A 77 3.37 20.39 -9.38
C GLN A 77 4.87 20.55 -9.09
N GLN A 78 5.37 19.97 -7.99
CA GLN A 78 6.80 20.00 -7.66
C GLN A 78 7.64 19.32 -8.75
N LYS A 79 7.19 18.16 -9.25
CA LYS A 79 7.84 17.45 -10.36
C LYS A 79 7.86 18.28 -11.64
N MET A 80 6.72 18.86 -12.01
CA MET A 80 6.64 19.71 -13.20
C MET A 80 7.63 20.89 -13.12
N GLN A 81 7.74 21.52 -11.96
CA GLN A 81 8.72 22.60 -11.75
C GLN A 81 10.17 22.11 -11.90
N GLN A 82 10.51 20.97 -11.31
CA GLN A 82 11.86 20.39 -11.42
C GLN A 82 12.20 19.99 -12.86
N LEU A 83 11.28 19.35 -13.57
CA LEU A 83 11.47 18.96 -14.96
C LEU A 83 11.56 20.16 -15.90
N ALA A 84 10.75 21.20 -15.68
CA ALA A 84 10.82 22.44 -16.45
C ALA A 84 12.17 23.17 -16.25
N GLN A 85 12.70 23.19 -15.01
CA GLN A 85 14.04 23.72 -14.72
C GLN A 85 15.16 22.92 -15.42
N ALA A 86 14.94 21.61 -15.61
CA ALA A 86 15.86 20.73 -16.36
C ALA A 86 15.66 20.81 -17.88
N GLY A 87 14.78 21.68 -18.39
CA GLY A 87 14.50 21.83 -19.84
C GLY A 87 13.66 20.69 -20.43
N VAL A 88 13.00 19.89 -19.61
CA VAL A 88 12.14 18.79 -20.06
C VAL A 88 10.74 19.32 -20.33
N ASN A 89 10.15 18.94 -21.48
CA ASN A 89 8.77 19.28 -21.81
C ASN A 89 7.79 18.57 -20.86
N THR A 90 6.95 19.34 -20.17
CA THR A 90 5.97 18.88 -19.17
C THR A 90 4.52 18.89 -19.64
N GLU A 91 4.25 19.24 -20.90
CA GLU A 91 2.87 19.39 -21.43
C GLU A 91 2.03 18.11 -21.34
N ASN A 92 2.67 16.94 -21.38
CA ASN A 92 2.01 15.64 -21.30
C ASN A 92 1.77 15.17 -19.85
N ILE A 93 2.29 15.88 -18.86
CA ILE A 93 2.10 15.54 -17.45
C ILE A 93 0.75 16.12 -17.01
N LYS A 94 -0.16 15.22 -16.61
CA LYS A 94 -1.50 15.57 -16.13
C LYS A 94 -1.66 15.21 -14.67
N ASN A 95 -2.68 15.74 -14.03
CA ASN A 95 -3.10 15.25 -12.72
C ASN A 95 -3.74 13.87 -12.86
N VAL A 96 -3.60 13.06 -11.81
CA VAL A 96 -4.29 11.76 -11.75
C VAL A 96 -5.80 12.00 -11.79
N PRO A 97 -6.55 11.33 -12.67
CA PRO A 97 -8.00 11.47 -12.75
C PRO A 97 -8.72 11.13 -11.45
N ASP A 98 -9.81 11.83 -11.17
CA ASP A 98 -10.60 11.64 -9.96
C ASP A 98 -11.18 10.23 -9.84
N ASP A 99 -11.54 9.60 -10.94
CA ASP A 99 -12.05 8.23 -10.96
C ASP A 99 -11.00 7.21 -10.48
N ILE A 100 -9.73 7.38 -10.87
CA ILE A 100 -8.63 6.55 -10.39
C ILE A 100 -8.41 6.77 -8.89
N ILE A 101 -8.39 8.04 -8.44
CA ILE A 101 -8.23 8.40 -7.03
C ILE A 101 -9.37 7.81 -6.20
N ASN A 102 -10.62 8.00 -6.63
CA ASN A 102 -11.81 7.53 -5.93
C ASN A 102 -11.84 6.00 -5.84
N GLN A 103 -11.53 5.30 -6.92
CA GLN A 103 -11.45 3.84 -6.93
C GLN A 103 -10.37 3.33 -5.97
N TYR A 104 -9.19 3.95 -5.98
CA TYR A 104 -8.10 3.60 -5.10
C TYR A 104 -8.47 3.83 -3.63
N VAL A 105 -9.07 4.98 -3.30
CA VAL A 105 -9.51 5.29 -1.93
C VAL A 105 -10.60 4.32 -1.45
N LEU A 106 -11.59 4.00 -2.27
CA LEU A 106 -12.60 3.02 -1.92
C LEU A 106 -11.97 1.66 -1.60
N GLN A 107 -11.03 1.23 -2.43
CA GLN A 107 -10.28 -0.01 -2.18
C GLN A 107 -9.50 0.03 -0.87
N LEU A 108 -8.81 1.15 -0.58
CA LEU A 108 -8.08 1.32 0.67
C LEU A 108 -8.99 1.22 1.90
N LEU A 109 -10.15 1.88 1.87
CA LEU A 109 -11.11 1.82 2.96
C LEU A 109 -11.67 0.41 3.18
N ILE A 110 -12.00 -0.30 2.09
CA ILE A 110 -12.45 -1.69 2.16
C ILE A 110 -11.35 -2.59 2.75
N ASN A 111 -10.11 -2.47 2.25
CA ASN A 111 -8.97 -3.26 2.74
C ASN A 111 -8.71 -2.99 4.22
N LYS A 112 -8.76 -1.74 4.65
CA LYS A 112 -8.62 -1.33 6.05
C LYS A 112 -9.65 -2.02 6.94
N GLU A 113 -10.93 -1.97 6.57
CA GLU A 113 -11.99 -2.57 7.39
C GLU A 113 -11.92 -4.11 7.39
N ILE A 114 -11.47 -4.73 6.29
CA ILE A 114 -11.15 -6.17 6.26
C ILE A 114 -10.05 -6.50 7.26
N LEU A 115 -8.96 -5.73 7.28
CA LEU A 115 -7.85 -5.93 8.22
C LEU A 115 -8.28 -5.74 9.67
N LEU A 116 -9.01 -4.67 9.98
CA LEU A 116 -9.48 -4.39 11.33
C LEU A 116 -10.46 -5.46 11.85
N SER A 117 -11.37 -5.94 11.00
CA SER A 117 -12.27 -7.04 11.35
C SER A 117 -11.51 -8.35 11.55
N SER A 118 -10.49 -8.62 10.75
CA SER A 118 -9.65 -9.80 10.88
C SER A 118 -8.80 -9.74 12.16
N ALA A 119 -8.24 -8.58 12.50
CA ALA A 119 -7.53 -8.37 13.75
C ALA A 119 -8.43 -8.67 14.97
N LYS A 120 -9.69 -8.24 14.92
CA LYS A 120 -10.68 -8.55 15.95
C LYS A 120 -10.91 -10.07 16.08
N ASN A 121 -11.02 -10.79 14.96
CA ASN A 121 -11.16 -12.25 14.95
C ASN A 121 -9.92 -12.98 15.51
N LEU A 122 -8.74 -12.39 15.37
CA LEU A 122 -7.49 -12.86 15.99
C LEU A 122 -7.38 -12.53 17.49
N GLY A 123 -8.42 -11.92 18.09
CA GLY A 123 -8.42 -11.51 19.49
C GLY A 123 -7.58 -10.27 19.80
N ILE A 124 -7.14 -9.54 18.76
CA ILE A 124 -6.33 -8.33 18.93
C ILE A 124 -7.20 -7.19 19.43
N ARG A 125 -6.78 -6.59 20.53
CA ARG A 125 -7.47 -5.46 21.15
C ARG A 125 -6.48 -4.37 21.53
N VAL A 126 -6.89 -3.13 21.31
CA VAL A 126 -6.17 -1.92 21.75
C VAL A 126 -6.99 -1.22 22.82
N SER A 127 -6.42 -1.04 23.99
CA SER A 127 -7.09 -0.42 25.13
C SER A 127 -7.25 1.08 24.94
N GLY A 128 -8.27 1.67 25.55
CA GLY A 128 -8.44 3.13 25.57
C GLY A 128 -7.27 3.84 26.27
N SER A 129 -6.61 3.20 27.25
CA SER A 129 -5.42 3.76 27.90
C SER A 129 -4.24 3.86 26.95
N THR A 130 -4.01 2.84 26.11
CA THR A 130 -3.00 2.87 25.04
C THR A 130 -3.27 4.02 24.07
N VAL A 131 -4.51 4.15 23.59
CA VAL A 131 -4.89 5.23 22.67
C VAL A 131 -4.68 6.61 23.30
N ASN A 132 -5.05 6.79 24.56
CA ASN A 132 -4.86 8.06 25.27
C ASN A 132 -3.37 8.38 25.51
N LYS A 133 -2.55 7.38 25.79
CA LYS A 133 -1.09 7.55 25.92
C LYS A 133 -0.48 8.05 24.61
N GLU A 134 -0.81 7.39 23.52
CA GLU A 134 -0.32 7.78 22.17
C GLU A 134 -0.84 9.18 21.78
N PHE A 135 -2.13 9.47 22.00
CA PHE A 135 -2.68 10.80 21.76
C PHE A 135 -1.91 11.90 22.49
N LYS A 136 -1.59 11.70 23.76
CA LYS A 136 -0.78 12.63 24.55
C LYS A 136 0.66 12.74 24.02
N ALA A 137 1.22 11.64 23.50
CA ALA A 137 2.55 11.66 22.90
C ALA A 137 2.56 12.52 21.62
N TYR A 138 1.57 12.38 20.73
CA TYR A 138 1.40 13.24 19.56
C TYR A 138 1.24 14.71 19.93
N GLN A 139 0.41 15.02 20.93
CA GLN A 139 0.24 16.39 21.43
C GLN A 139 1.56 16.95 21.95
N LYS A 140 2.30 16.20 22.73
CA LYS A 140 3.61 16.63 23.27
C LYS A 140 4.63 16.86 22.14
N GLN A 141 4.66 15.97 21.16
CA GLN A 141 5.58 16.08 20.01
C GLN A 141 5.26 17.32 19.15
N SER A 142 3.98 17.66 19.01
CA SER A 142 3.57 18.87 18.24
C SER A 142 4.00 20.18 18.94
N LYS A 143 4.38 20.15 20.21
CA LYS A 143 4.69 21.33 21.05
C LYS A 143 3.54 22.34 21.17
N LEU A 144 2.31 21.93 20.86
CA LEU A 144 1.10 22.75 20.90
C LEU A 144 0.36 22.54 22.22
N GLY A 145 -0.26 23.60 22.73
CA GLY A 145 -1.23 23.51 23.83
C GLY A 145 -2.45 22.67 23.45
N LYS A 146 -3.29 22.34 24.44
CA LYS A 146 -4.47 21.46 24.20
C LYS A 146 -5.42 22.03 23.17
N ASP A 147 -5.71 23.32 23.23
CA ASP A 147 -6.66 23.98 22.33
C ASP A 147 -6.07 24.20 20.95
N GLU A 148 -4.80 24.60 20.87
CA GLU A 148 -4.04 24.74 19.63
C GLU A 148 -3.92 23.39 18.91
N PHE A 149 -3.62 22.31 19.64
CA PHE A 149 -3.58 20.97 19.07
C PHE A 149 -4.94 20.53 18.54
N SER A 150 -6.03 20.85 19.26
CA SER A 150 -7.38 20.57 18.79
C SER A 150 -7.75 21.41 17.54
N GLN A 151 -7.26 22.66 17.44
CA GLN A 151 -7.40 23.48 16.23
C GLN A 151 -6.57 22.92 15.07
N TYR A 152 -5.33 22.54 15.35
CA TYR A 152 -4.47 21.86 14.37
C TYR A 152 -5.12 20.59 13.82
N LEU A 153 -5.67 19.73 14.69
CA LEU A 153 -6.38 18.53 14.25
C LEU A 153 -7.55 18.89 13.33
N ARG A 154 -8.33 19.93 13.64
CA ARG A 154 -9.42 20.40 12.78
C ARG A 154 -8.92 20.89 11.43
N SER A 155 -7.81 21.63 11.40
CA SER A 155 -7.24 22.12 10.14
C SER A 155 -6.75 21.01 9.21
N VAL A 156 -6.50 19.81 9.76
CA VAL A 156 -6.12 18.62 8.99
C VAL A 156 -7.26 17.58 8.87
N GLY A 157 -8.51 18.01 9.08
CA GLY A 157 -9.71 17.20 8.87
C GLY A 157 -10.06 16.22 9.99
N TYR A 158 -9.45 16.35 11.18
CA TYR A 158 -9.76 15.52 12.35
C TYR A 158 -10.40 16.31 13.49
N ASN A 159 -11.22 15.65 14.26
CA ASN A 159 -11.47 16.02 15.66
C ASN A 159 -10.75 15.05 16.58
N VAL A 160 -10.74 15.35 17.89
CA VAL A 160 -10.07 14.51 18.90
C VAL A 160 -10.56 13.06 18.87
N THR A 161 -11.85 12.85 18.62
CA THR A 161 -12.46 11.50 18.58
C THR A 161 -12.01 10.72 17.34
N SER A 162 -12.07 11.33 16.16
CA SER A 162 -11.64 10.70 14.91
C SER A 162 -10.13 10.45 14.89
N PHE A 163 -9.34 11.37 15.45
CA PHE A 163 -7.90 11.16 15.58
C PHE A 163 -7.55 10.01 16.55
N LYS A 164 -8.25 9.89 17.68
CA LYS A 164 -8.09 8.73 18.57
C LYS A 164 -8.55 7.43 17.91
N LYS A 165 -9.58 7.47 17.07
CA LYS A 165 -9.98 6.30 16.28
C LYS A 165 -8.85 5.90 15.32
N MET A 166 -8.25 6.85 14.61
CA MET A 166 -7.11 6.61 13.72
C MET A 166 -5.94 5.97 14.49
N ILE A 167 -5.55 6.50 15.67
CA ILE A 167 -4.52 5.90 16.53
C ILE A 167 -4.88 4.46 16.90
N LYS A 168 -6.14 4.20 17.25
CA LYS A 168 -6.59 2.86 17.61
C LYS A 168 -6.47 1.89 16.44
N ASP A 169 -6.92 2.31 15.26
CA ASP A 169 -6.86 1.52 14.02
C ASP A 169 -5.39 1.17 13.69
N GLN A 170 -4.51 2.17 13.74
CA GLN A 170 -3.07 2.01 13.56
C GLN A 170 -2.49 0.96 14.52
N LYS A 171 -2.66 1.16 15.83
CA LYS A 171 -2.14 0.24 16.85
C LYS A 171 -2.74 -1.16 16.74
N THR A 172 -3.94 -1.28 16.18
CA THR A 172 -4.56 -2.59 15.91
C THR A 172 -3.81 -3.31 14.77
N VAL A 173 -3.49 -2.58 13.70
CA VAL A 173 -2.70 -3.12 12.57
C VAL A 173 -1.28 -3.45 13.01
N ASP A 174 -0.63 -2.59 13.81
CA ASP A 174 0.72 -2.84 14.34
C ASP A 174 0.77 -4.15 15.14
N LYS A 175 -0.16 -4.33 16.08
CA LYS A 175 -0.26 -5.58 16.87
C LYS A 175 -0.59 -6.81 16.01
N MET A 176 -1.37 -6.63 14.95
CA MET A 176 -1.66 -7.71 14.02
C MET A 176 -0.39 -8.12 13.29
N ARG A 177 0.40 -7.17 12.81
CA ARG A 177 1.69 -7.43 12.16
C ARG A 177 2.64 -8.14 13.13
N GLU A 178 2.80 -7.63 14.35
CA GLU A 178 3.61 -8.29 15.40
C GLU A 178 3.20 -9.76 15.58
N LYS A 179 1.88 -10.03 15.62
CA LYS A 179 1.37 -11.40 15.78
C LYS A 179 1.60 -12.26 14.55
N LEU A 180 1.41 -11.71 13.35
CA LEU A 180 1.60 -12.45 12.09
C LEU A 180 3.07 -12.77 11.83
N PHE A 181 3.99 -11.90 12.27
CA PHE A 181 5.42 -12.03 12.01
C PHE A 181 6.19 -12.65 13.20
N ALA A 182 5.49 -13.04 14.27
CA ALA A 182 6.14 -13.55 15.50
C ALA A 182 7.02 -14.77 15.25
N ASP A 183 6.60 -15.65 14.34
CA ASP A 183 7.29 -16.90 14.03
C ASP A 183 8.17 -16.80 12.75
N ASP A 184 8.16 -15.64 12.09
CA ASP A 184 8.96 -15.44 10.87
C ASP A 184 10.40 -15.10 11.20
N LYS A 185 11.27 -16.09 10.95
CA LYS A 185 12.72 -15.95 11.15
C LYS A 185 13.43 -16.16 9.82
N VAL A 186 14.39 -15.29 9.55
CA VAL A 186 15.38 -15.49 8.47
C VAL A 186 16.61 -16.12 9.09
N THR A 187 16.94 -17.34 8.65
CA THR A 187 18.10 -18.08 9.13
C THR A 187 19.38 -17.59 8.46
N ASP A 188 20.49 -17.77 9.14
CA ASP A 188 21.80 -17.38 8.56
C ASP A 188 22.16 -18.24 7.31
N GLU A 189 21.61 -19.47 7.21
CA GLU A 189 21.75 -20.31 6.03
C GLU A 189 20.99 -19.72 4.82
N GLU A 190 19.78 -19.21 5.02
CA GLU A 190 19.00 -18.52 3.97
C GLU A 190 19.74 -17.26 3.50
N VAL A 191 20.28 -16.48 4.44
CA VAL A 191 21.08 -15.27 4.13
C VAL A 191 22.31 -15.63 3.30
N LYS A 192 23.04 -16.67 3.69
CA LYS A 192 24.20 -17.14 2.95
C LYS A 192 23.83 -17.61 1.54
N LYS A 193 22.74 -18.38 1.40
CA LYS A 193 22.22 -18.80 0.09
C LYS A 193 21.81 -17.62 -0.78
N ALA A 194 21.22 -16.58 -0.20
CA ALA A 194 20.86 -15.36 -0.93
C ALA A 194 22.08 -14.60 -1.41
N TYR A 195 23.11 -14.47 -0.57
CA TYR A 195 24.40 -13.87 -0.96
C TYR A 195 25.05 -14.65 -2.10
N GLU A 196 25.22 -15.98 -1.98
CA GLU A 196 25.85 -16.82 -3.00
C GLU A 196 25.16 -16.75 -4.37
N ARG A 197 23.84 -16.60 -4.39
CA ARG A 197 23.06 -16.42 -5.63
C ARG A 197 23.28 -15.05 -6.28
N ASN A 198 23.59 -14.04 -5.51
CA ASN A 198 23.61 -12.65 -5.96
C ASN A 198 25.02 -12.02 -5.93
N LYS A 199 26.04 -12.70 -5.42
CA LYS A 199 27.41 -12.15 -5.24
C LYS A 199 28.08 -11.65 -6.54
N TYR A 200 27.64 -12.16 -7.69
CA TYR A 200 28.15 -11.70 -9.00
C TYR A 200 27.21 -10.67 -9.66
N THR A 201 26.16 -10.25 -8.98
CA THR A 201 25.31 -9.18 -9.47
C THR A 201 25.89 -7.83 -9.06
N GLN A 202 25.50 -6.77 -9.79
CA GLN A 202 25.93 -5.41 -9.51
C GLN A 202 25.57 -4.94 -8.07
N ALA A 203 24.61 -5.61 -7.42
CA ALA A 203 24.18 -5.28 -6.05
C ALA A 203 25.25 -5.64 -5.00
N PHE A 204 26.06 -6.69 -5.25
CA PHE A 204 27.03 -7.21 -4.30
C PHE A 204 28.44 -7.37 -4.90
N GLU A 205 28.66 -6.79 -6.09
CA GLU A 205 29.96 -6.82 -6.74
C GLU A 205 31.03 -6.17 -5.84
N ASN A 206 32.07 -6.93 -5.53
CA ASN A 206 33.18 -6.53 -4.64
C ASN A 206 32.81 -6.32 -3.15
N GLN A 207 31.72 -6.93 -2.69
CA GLN A 207 31.34 -6.89 -1.26
C GLN A 207 31.49 -8.30 -0.64
N GLU A 208 32.15 -8.38 0.49
CA GLU A 208 32.27 -9.63 1.24
C GLU A 208 30.97 -9.95 1.99
N PHE A 209 30.71 -11.23 2.24
CA PHE A 209 29.49 -11.67 2.92
C PHE A 209 29.24 -10.98 4.25
N ASP A 210 30.31 -10.82 5.05
CA ASP A 210 30.21 -10.22 6.39
C ASP A 210 29.84 -8.75 6.36
N ASP A 211 30.13 -8.04 5.27
CA ASP A 211 29.79 -6.62 5.11
C ASP A 211 28.31 -6.40 4.79
N VAL A 212 27.67 -7.39 4.16
CA VAL A 212 26.29 -7.25 3.64
C VAL A 212 25.27 -8.19 4.29
N LYS A 213 25.70 -9.13 5.14
CA LYS A 213 24.82 -10.16 5.73
C LYS A 213 23.61 -9.57 6.48
N ASP A 214 23.83 -8.51 7.26
CA ASP A 214 22.76 -7.89 8.04
C ASP A 214 21.76 -7.17 7.13
N GLN A 215 22.25 -6.53 6.07
CA GLN A 215 21.38 -5.90 5.06
C GLN A 215 20.57 -6.94 4.29
N ILE A 216 21.19 -8.06 3.89
CA ILE A 216 20.48 -9.16 3.23
C ILE A 216 19.42 -9.74 4.15
N LYS A 217 19.76 -9.97 5.42
CA LYS A 217 18.85 -10.51 6.43
C LYS A 217 17.64 -9.61 6.64
N GLU A 218 17.87 -8.31 6.76
CA GLU A 218 16.80 -7.32 6.91
C GLU A 218 15.90 -7.27 5.67
N ASN A 219 16.48 -7.23 4.47
CA ASN A 219 15.72 -7.24 3.22
C ASN A 219 14.87 -8.50 3.08
N MET A 220 15.46 -9.68 3.35
CA MET A 220 14.73 -10.95 3.31
C MET A 220 13.59 -11.01 4.33
N LYS A 221 13.81 -10.45 5.53
CA LYS A 221 12.75 -10.36 6.54
C LYS A 221 11.62 -9.47 6.07
N GLN A 222 11.95 -8.30 5.51
CA GLN A 222 10.94 -7.39 4.96
C GLN A 222 10.14 -8.06 3.83
N ASP A 223 10.81 -8.79 2.94
CA ASP A 223 10.14 -9.53 1.86
C ASP A 223 9.18 -10.59 2.41
N LYS A 224 9.61 -11.38 3.40
CA LYS A 224 8.75 -12.37 4.06
C LYS A 224 7.56 -11.72 4.75
N ASP A 225 7.78 -10.66 5.53
CA ASP A 225 6.72 -9.90 6.20
C ASP A 225 5.66 -9.41 5.22
N ILE A 226 6.08 -8.91 4.04
CA ILE A 226 5.17 -8.48 2.97
C ILE A 226 4.37 -9.67 2.43
N MET A 227 5.03 -10.79 2.16
CA MET A 227 4.37 -12.00 1.65
C MET A 227 3.32 -12.53 2.62
N ILE A 228 3.66 -12.63 3.93
CA ILE A 228 2.74 -13.08 4.99
C ILE A 228 1.52 -12.15 5.04
N LEU A 229 1.75 -10.84 5.00
CA LEU A 229 0.67 -9.86 5.08
C LEU A 229 -0.24 -9.89 3.85
N ASN A 230 0.34 -9.96 2.64
CA ASN A 230 -0.43 -10.06 1.40
C ASN A 230 -1.29 -11.31 1.36
N SER A 231 -0.74 -12.44 1.79
CA SER A 231 -1.44 -13.68 1.95
C SER A 231 -2.62 -13.56 2.92
N PHE A 232 -2.35 -13.01 4.08
CA PHE A 232 -3.39 -12.80 5.09
C PHE A 232 -4.53 -11.94 4.55
N ILE A 233 -4.19 -10.83 3.85
CA ILE A 233 -5.18 -9.94 3.22
C ILE A 233 -5.98 -10.69 2.15
N ALA A 234 -5.32 -11.46 1.29
CA ALA A 234 -6.00 -12.21 0.23
C ALA A 234 -7.01 -13.21 0.81
N LYS A 235 -6.61 -13.99 1.83
CA LYS A 235 -7.51 -14.92 2.54
C LYS A 235 -8.65 -14.18 3.26
N ALA A 236 -8.36 -13.04 3.86
CA ALA A 236 -9.36 -12.24 4.54
C ALA A 236 -10.39 -11.62 3.57
N LYS A 237 -9.95 -11.17 2.39
CA LYS A 237 -10.82 -10.67 1.32
C LYS A 237 -11.81 -11.72 0.82
N GLN A 238 -11.36 -12.96 0.63
CA GLN A 238 -12.22 -14.07 0.19
C GLN A 238 -13.38 -14.36 1.17
N LYS A 239 -13.16 -14.10 2.46
CA LYS A 239 -14.15 -14.34 3.53
C LYS A 239 -14.94 -13.10 3.91
N ALA A 240 -14.58 -11.94 3.37
CA ALA A 240 -15.20 -10.68 3.74
C ALA A 240 -16.62 -10.56 3.16
N LYS A 241 -17.57 -10.20 4.01
CA LYS A 241 -18.91 -9.84 3.59
C LYS A 241 -18.97 -8.34 3.32
N ILE A 242 -19.08 -7.99 2.03
CA ILE A 242 -19.14 -6.62 1.54
C ILE A 242 -20.56 -6.33 1.05
N GLU A 243 -21.24 -5.34 1.64
CA GLU A 243 -22.57 -4.92 1.26
C GLU A 243 -22.55 -3.43 0.96
N PHE A 244 -22.91 -3.05 -0.25
CA PHE A 244 -23.08 -1.65 -0.64
C PHE A 244 -24.50 -1.17 -0.35
N LYS A 245 -24.61 0.03 0.20
CA LYS A 245 -25.87 0.74 0.45
C LYS A 245 -26.14 1.82 -0.61
N ASP A 246 -25.14 2.08 -1.44
CA ASP A 246 -25.14 3.06 -2.50
C ASP A 246 -24.73 2.40 -3.83
N GLU A 247 -25.54 2.60 -4.89
CA GLU A 247 -25.33 1.97 -6.18
C GLU A 247 -24.14 2.58 -6.96
N GLU A 248 -23.78 3.83 -6.71
CA GLU A 248 -22.57 4.44 -7.28
C GLU A 248 -21.31 3.72 -6.80
N PHE A 249 -21.20 3.53 -5.50
CA PHE A 249 -20.08 2.83 -4.87
C PHE A 249 -20.04 1.35 -5.23
N LYS A 250 -21.19 0.72 -5.42
CA LYS A 250 -21.27 -0.65 -5.92
C LYS A 250 -20.71 -0.77 -7.33
N LYS A 251 -21.07 0.16 -8.24
CA LYS A 251 -20.53 0.22 -9.60
C LYS A 251 -19.03 0.51 -9.59
N MET A 252 -18.60 1.44 -8.75
CA MET A 252 -17.17 1.75 -8.57
C MET A 252 -16.40 0.50 -8.13
N TYR A 253 -16.92 -0.27 -7.17
CA TYR A 253 -16.29 -1.52 -6.72
C TYR A 253 -16.25 -2.59 -7.81
N ALA A 254 -17.32 -2.72 -8.60
CA ALA A 254 -17.34 -3.62 -9.74
C ALA A 254 -16.24 -3.26 -10.77
N ASN A 255 -16.00 -1.98 -11.00
CA ASN A 255 -14.92 -1.50 -11.86
C ASN A 255 -13.54 -1.81 -11.23
N ILE A 256 -13.35 -1.56 -9.94
CA ILE A 256 -12.11 -1.88 -9.20
C ILE A 256 -11.74 -3.36 -9.37
N THR A 257 -12.72 -4.24 -9.26
CA THR A 257 -12.52 -5.70 -9.31
C THR A 257 -12.54 -6.30 -10.71
N ALA A 258 -12.80 -5.48 -11.74
CA ALA A 258 -12.79 -5.92 -13.14
C ALA A 258 -11.40 -6.42 -13.55
N VAL A 259 -11.35 -7.61 -14.14
CA VAL A 259 -10.11 -8.28 -14.54
C VAL A 259 -9.51 -7.61 -15.76
N VAL A 260 -8.25 -7.23 -15.67
CA VAL A 260 -7.45 -6.64 -16.78
C VAL A 260 -6.50 -7.63 -17.42
N ALA A 261 -6.05 -8.63 -16.66
CA ALA A 261 -5.25 -9.74 -17.16
C ALA A 261 -5.51 -10.98 -16.33
N GLN A 262 -5.61 -12.14 -16.99
CA GLN A 262 -5.80 -13.43 -16.31
C GLN A 262 -5.02 -14.53 -17.03
N ASN A 263 -4.42 -15.45 -16.27
CA ASN A 263 -3.84 -16.67 -16.79
C ASN A 263 -4.00 -17.77 -15.72
N GLY A 264 -4.84 -18.76 -16.00
CA GLY A 264 -5.27 -19.72 -15.00
C GLY A 264 -6.02 -19.07 -13.84
N GLU A 265 -5.60 -19.36 -12.63
CA GLU A 265 -6.19 -18.81 -11.40
C GLU A 265 -5.66 -17.40 -11.07
N TYR A 266 -4.56 -17.00 -11.68
CA TYR A 266 -3.90 -15.72 -11.42
C TYR A 266 -4.54 -14.61 -12.23
N LYS A 267 -4.84 -13.50 -11.58
CA LYS A 267 -5.47 -12.34 -12.23
C LYS A 267 -4.95 -11.03 -11.67
N TYR A 268 -4.86 -10.05 -12.54
CA TYR A 268 -4.77 -8.64 -12.18
C TYR A 268 -6.08 -7.94 -12.49
N THR A 269 -6.41 -6.96 -11.68
CA THR A 269 -7.65 -6.17 -11.77
C THR A 269 -7.34 -4.70 -11.99
N ASN A 270 -8.34 -3.85 -12.20
CA ASN A 270 -8.14 -2.40 -12.20
C ASN A 270 -7.59 -1.88 -10.86
N ALA A 271 -7.85 -2.59 -9.75
CA ALA A 271 -7.24 -2.28 -8.47
C ALA A 271 -5.70 -2.23 -8.54
N ASP A 272 -5.11 -3.27 -9.18
CA ASP A 272 -3.66 -3.37 -9.31
C ASP A 272 -3.10 -2.28 -10.24
N VAL A 273 -3.84 -1.92 -11.28
CA VAL A 273 -3.48 -0.82 -12.19
C VAL A 273 -3.51 0.51 -11.46
N ASN A 274 -4.57 0.80 -10.70
CA ASN A 274 -4.74 2.05 -9.97
C ASN A 274 -3.64 2.21 -8.91
N GLU A 275 -3.32 1.12 -8.19
CA GLU A 275 -2.22 1.10 -7.21
C GLU A 275 -0.87 1.41 -7.86
N GLN A 276 -0.57 0.81 -9.02
CA GLN A 276 0.66 1.09 -9.77
C GLN A 276 0.74 2.54 -10.26
N ILE A 277 -0.39 3.12 -10.69
CA ILE A 277 -0.45 4.53 -11.09
C ILE A 277 -0.14 5.44 -9.90
N ILE A 278 -0.83 5.24 -8.77
CA ILE A 278 -0.64 6.06 -7.57
C ILE A 278 0.81 5.95 -7.08
N ASN A 279 1.37 4.74 -7.06
CA ASN A 279 2.76 4.51 -6.67
C ASN A 279 3.76 5.17 -7.62
N ALA A 280 3.56 5.03 -8.93
CA ALA A 280 4.43 5.64 -9.94
C ALA A 280 4.42 7.17 -9.81
N VAL A 281 3.24 7.79 -9.71
CA VAL A 281 3.13 9.24 -9.53
C VAL A 281 3.70 9.70 -8.19
N SER A 282 3.60 8.92 -7.13
CA SER A 282 4.10 9.31 -5.81
C SER A 282 5.61 9.15 -5.65
N GLN A 283 6.23 8.16 -6.30
CA GLN A 283 7.60 7.72 -5.99
C GLN A 283 8.61 7.95 -7.12
N THR A 284 8.16 8.08 -8.37
CA THR A 284 9.08 8.29 -9.50
C THR A 284 9.16 9.77 -9.89
N GLN A 285 10.10 10.11 -10.75
CA GLN A 285 10.19 11.44 -11.37
C GLN A 285 9.14 11.62 -12.49
N GLU A 286 8.42 10.56 -12.85
CA GLU A 286 7.39 10.58 -13.88
C GLU A 286 6.06 11.08 -13.26
N GLY A 287 5.40 12.04 -13.91
CA GLY A 287 4.04 12.44 -13.58
C GLY A 287 3.04 11.49 -14.25
N TYR A 288 1.75 11.66 -13.93
CA TYR A 288 0.70 10.90 -14.60
C TYR A 288 0.59 11.30 -16.08
N SER A 289 0.44 10.29 -16.94
CA SER A 289 0.03 10.46 -18.33
C SER A 289 -1.09 9.48 -18.69
N PRO A 290 -2.03 9.84 -19.59
CA PRO A 290 -3.11 8.93 -20.02
C PRO A 290 -2.61 7.61 -20.62
N LYS A 291 -1.43 7.62 -21.23
CA LYS A 291 -0.77 6.44 -21.79
C LYS A 291 -0.37 5.42 -20.72
N MET A 292 -0.04 5.89 -19.51
CA MET A 292 0.43 5.07 -18.38
C MET A 292 -0.55 3.93 -18.05
N VAL A 293 -1.86 4.15 -18.15
CA VAL A 293 -2.89 3.12 -17.89
C VAL A 293 -2.72 1.92 -18.81
N ASN A 294 -2.57 2.16 -20.12
CA ASN A 294 -2.44 1.11 -21.13
C ASN A 294 -1.07 0.40 -21.01
N ASP A 295 -0.03 1.17 -20.80
CA ASP A 295 1.34 0.63 -20.62
C ASP A 295 1.40 -0.29 -19.40
N LEU A 296 0.79 0.10 -18.27
CA LEU A 296 0.71 -0.73 -17.06
C LEU A 296 -0.12 -2.00 -17.27
N LYS A 297 -1.27 -1.91 -17.94
CA LYS A 297 -2.07 -3.10 -18.28
C LYS A 297 -1.28 -4.08 -19.14
N GLY A 298 -0.55 -3.58 -20.15
CA GLY A 298 0.33 -4.39 -20.99
C GLY A 298 1.48 -5.03 -20.20
N MET A 299 2.11 -4.26 -19.31
CA MET A 299 3.17 -4.73 -18.44
C MET A 299 2.69 -5.84 -17.48
N LEU A 300 1.56 -5.62 -16.81
CA LEU A 300 0.96 -6.61 -15.90
C LEU A 300 0.64 -7.91 -16.60
N LYS A 301 0.03 -7.85 -17.81
CA LYS A 301 -0.24 -9.04 -18.63
C LYS A 301 1.06 -9.78 -18.99
N THR A 302 2.09 -9.06 -19.40
CA THR A 302 3.38 -9.64 -19.77
C THR A 302 4.04 -10.30 -18.57
N ASN A 303 4.05 -9.63 -17.41
CA ASN A 303 4.63 -10.13 -16.18
C ASN A 303 3.89 -11.38 -15.67
N LEU A 304 2.57 -11.40 -15.75
CA LEU A 304 1.75 -12.57 -15.40
C LEU A 304 2.13 -13.79 -16.24
N ASN A 305 2.24 -13.62 -17.56
CA ASN A 305 2.62 -14.72 -18.47
C ASN A 305 4.03 -15.23 -18.19
N LYS A 306 5.00 -14.32 -17.94
CA LYS A 306 6.37 -14.71 -17.57
C LYS A 306 6.41 -15.46 -16.24
N PHE A 307 5.68 -14.98 -15.25
CA PHE A 307 5.58 -15.63 -13.94
C PHE A 307 5.09 -17.08 -14.07
N ILE A 308 3.99 -17.29 -14.81
CA ILE A 308 3.45 -18.63 -15.01
C ILE A 308 4.39 -19.56 -15.78
N GLN A 309 5.09 -19.03 -16.79
CA GLN A 309 6.11 -19.80 -17.50
C GLN A 309 7.24 -20.26 -16.57
N ILE A 310 7.69 -19.37 -15.67
CA ILE A 310 8.72 -19.69 -14.67
C ILE A 310 8.20 -20.73 -13.68
N ALA A 311 6.99 -20.53 -13.15
CA ALA A 311 6.36 -21.47 -12.22
C ALA A 311 6.19 -22.88 -12.83
N ASN A 312 5.75 -22.96 -14.09
CA ASN A 312 5.61 -24.23 -14.79
C ASN A 312 6.96 -24.92 -15.03
N LYS A 313 8.00 -24.15 -15.38
CA LYS A 313 9.37 -24.69 -15.54
C LYS A 313 9.93 -25.21 -14.22
N ALA A 314 9.73 -24.46 -13.13
CA ALA A 314 10.16 -24.87 -11.80
C ALA A 314 9.47 -26.17 -11.38
N LYS A 315 8.15 -26.27 -11.60
CA LYS A 315 7.37 -27.48 -11.34
C LYS A 315 7.87 -28.68 -12.17
N ALA A 316 8.13 -28.48 -13.46
CA ALA A 316 8.66 -29.52 -14.34
C ALA A 316 10.08 -29.97 -13.95
N ALA A 317 10.88 -29.09 -13.37
CA ALA A 317 12.21 -29.37 -12.85
C ALA A 317 12.18 -30.02 -11.44
N GLY A 318 10.99 -30.33 -10.89
CA GLY A 318 10.87 -30.91 -9.54
C GLY A 318 11.25 -29.94 -8.42
N ILE A 319 11.43 -28.65 -8.74
CA ILE A 319 11.68 -27.61 -7.74
C ILE A 319 10.36 -27.45 -6.97
N LYS A 320 10.34 -27.97 -5.75
CA LYS A 320 9.27 -27.65 -4.81
C LYS A 320 9.46 -26.19 -4.43
N ALA A 321 8.48 -25.36 -4.75
CA ALA A 321 8.36 -24.07 -4.12
C ALA A 321 8.30 -24.35 -2.62
N ASP A 322 9.14 -23.66 -1.86
CA ASP A 322 8.97 -23.62 -0.42
C ASP A 322 7.59 -23.00 -0.21
N ALA A 323 6.65 -23.79 0.31
CA ALA A 323 5.24 -23.37 0.43
C ALA A 323 5.10 -22.10 1.28
N ASP A 324 6.12 -21.82 2.09
CA ASP A 324 6.23 -20.62 2.92
C ASP A 324 6.84 -19.42 2.15
N LEU A 325 7.59 -19.67 1.07
CA LEU A 325 8.29 -18.62 0.30
C LEU A 325 7.59 -18.25 -1.02
N VAL A 326 6.73 -19.11 -1.52
CA VAL A 326 5.96 -18.82 -2.72
C VAL A 326 4.52 -18.73 -2.31
N GLY A 327 4.00 -17.52 -2.20
CA GLY A 327 2.57 -17.26 -2.01
C GLY A 327 1.68 -17.82 -3.12
N VAL A 328 2.05 -18.97 -3.73
CA VAL A 328 1.34 -19.63 -4.82
C VAL A 328 0.08 -20.32 -4.31
N ASP A 329 0.10 -20.87 -3.09
CA ASP A 329 -1.13 -21.33 -2.42
C ASP A 329 -2.01 -20.18 -1.91
N GLN A 330 -1.56 -18.97 -2.06
CA GLN A 330 -2.18 -17.76 -1.50
C GLN A 330 -2.91 -16.96 -2.57
N LEU A 331 -2.71 -17.30 -3.83
CA LEU A 331 -3.48 -16.79 -4.95
C LEU A 331 -4.66 -17.71 -5.32
N ARG A 332 -4.85 -18.79 -4.55
CA ARG A 332 -6.05 -19.63 -4.61
C ARG A 332 -7.23 -19.01 -3.88
#